data_9d57028f77690b1b9d4844aef2e794f0
#
_entry.id   9d57028f77690b1b9d4844aef2e794f0
#
_cell.length_a   1.000
_cell.length_b   1.000
_cell.length_c   1.000
_cell.angle_alpha   90.00
_cell.angle_beta   90.00
_cell.angle_gamma   90.00
#
_symmetry.space_group_name_H-M   'P 1'
#
loop_
_entity.id
_entity.type
_entity.pdbx_description
1 polymer ?
#
loop_
_entity_poly.entity_id
_entity_poly.type
_entity_poly.pdbx_seq_one_letter_code
_entity_poly.pdbx_strand_id
1 'polypeptide(L)'
;MHRRIFWIFSALWLSNLFSATNAAGDEAPLVRRQWFEARTAHFNIYSCGAPQSVFKVAGQLEQFCEGYSILAGAAAVASPPVVVMAFPDHESLKPFLPLYNGQPANLAAFFQHGTDENLIVLSLAGENGPDMSVVFHEYTHLLLRRNDRIWPLWLKEGMAEIYSTFQTTGYNAAVALPIEPHLRLLAQEPLLPLAELFAVTHDSPNYNERDRQGIFYAESWLLTQFLFAGDNPNFRARFGQFTTRLRAGEPPVTAFTNALGTTLPIIEKAMRRYLAQGQFRGVSFALPENIMSFKALATRSLTPVENYFRLGDELLRIDRLDTAEIYFRDAQKLAPASPLPYEGLGLLAIRREQPDEALQQLQRAVQFHSGSFLAHYLYAFEQFKQSADRTGEPAALPKAAATEIHDELLKSLALMPNFGPTHELFGIFELTQAHQPALAAAHLELAAQLEPENLYYVLALAEEQAEAKNFAAARNTLTPLLLPNVEEKLRTRAEKLLRQIDQSN
;
A
#
# COMPACT_ATOMS: atom_id res chain seq x y z
N MET A 1 20.42 -15.59 28.51
CA MET A 1 20.73 -14.85 27.29
C MET A 1 19.63 -13.81 27.14
N HIS A 2 19.90 -12.53 27.40
CA HIS A 2 18.88 -11.50 27.52
C HIS A 2 18.57 -10.93 26.13
N ARG A 3 17.34 -11.05 25.71
CA ARG A 3 16.81 -10.58 24.43
C ARG A 3 16.45 -9.10 24.50
N ARG A 4 16.98 -8.30 23.62
CA ARG A 4 16.47 -6.96 23.34
C ARG A 4 15.57 -7.03 22.09
N ILE A 5 14.28 -7.22 22.30
CA ILE A 5 13.28 -7.04 21.26
C ILE A 5 13.03 -5.53 21.13
N PHE A 6 13.68 -4.89 20.16
CA PHE A 6 13.42 -3.49 19.86
C PHE A 6 12.20 -3.38 18.92
N TRP A 7 11.14 -2.83 19.45
CA TRP A 7 9.98 -2.43 18.69
C TRP A 7 10.35 -1.26 17.77
N ILE A 8 10.39 -1.48 16.48
CA ILE A 8 10.54 -0.40 15.52
C ILE A 8 9.43 -0.57 14.50
N PHE A 9 8.42 0.27 14.65
CA PHE A 9 7.52 0.56 13.55
C PHE A 9 8.32 1.18 12.42
N SER A 10 8.27 0.60 11.24
CA SER A 10 8.62 1.30 10.01
C SER A 10 7.48 2.27 9.65
N ALA A 11 7.32 3.32 10.45
CA ALA A 11 6.59 4.49 10.02
C ALA A 11 7.58 5.35 9.23
N LEU A 12 7.62 5.16 7.93
CA LEU A 12 8.11 6.21 7.02
C LEU A 12 7.09 7.35 7.03
N TRP A 13 7.17 8.17 8.09
CA TRP A 13 6.41 9.40 8.23
C TRP A 13 7.41 10.54 8.38
N LEU A 14 7.59 11.28 7.30
CA LEU A 14 8.26 12.57 7.35
C LEU A 14 7.37 13.55 8.13
N SER A 15 7.73 13.79 9.40
CA SER A 15 7.15 14.84 10.23
C SER A 15 7.57 16.21 9.72
N ASN A 16 6.67 16.90 9.01
CA ASN A 16 6.73 18.34 8.82
C ASN A 16 5.84 19.00 9.87
N LEU A 17 6.45 19.52 10.93
CA LEU A 17 5.82 20.41 11.90
C LEU A 17 5.47 21.74 11.21
N PHE A 18 4.22 21.93 10.81
CA PHE A 18 3.64 23.24 10.54
C PHE A 18 2.28 23.35 11.21
N SER A 19 2.15 24.32 12.11
CA SER A 19 0.89 24.70 12.73
C SER A 19 -0.11 25.19 11.69
N ALA A 20 -1.18 24.44 11.47
CA ALA A 20 -2.27 24.83 10.59
C ALA A 20 -3.24 25.73 11.36
N THR A 21 -3.45 26.94 10.88
CA THR A 21 -4.53 27.82 11.31
C THR A 21 -5.87 27.30 10.78
N ASN A 22 -6.85 27.17 11.65
CA ASN A 22 -8.20 26.68 11.43
C ASN A 22 -8.91 27.34 10.22
N ALA A 23 -9.17 26.52 9.19
CA ALA A 23 -10.22 26.80 8.19
C ALA A 23 -11.40 25.84 8.46
N ALA A 24 -12.09 26.02 9.56
CA ALA A 24 -13.22 25.18 9.98
C ALA A 24 -14.57 25.73 9.44
N GLY A 25 -14.63 26.13 8.14
CA GLY A 25 -15.79 26.87 7.63
C GLY A 25 -16.83 26.09 6.82
N ASP A 26 -16.46 25.04 6.05
CA ASP A 26 -17.37 24.51 5.00
C ASP A 26 -17.62 22.97 5.05
N GLU A 27 -17.10 22.25 6.02
CA GLU A 27 -17.16 20.78 6.07
C GLU A 27 -18.50 20.24 6.61
N ALA A 28 -19.22 21.01 7.41
CA ALA A 28 -20.47 20.60 8.05
C ALA A 28 -21.61 20.20 7.07
N PRO A 29 -21.76 20.79 5.87
CA PRO A 29 -22.83 20.39 4.94
C PRO A 29 -22.64 18.97 4.41
N LEU A 30 -21.42 18.51 4.19
CA LEU A 30 -21.12 17.23 3.54
C LEU A 30 -21.45 16.04 4.44
N VAL A 31 -21.14 16.11 5.73
CA VAL A 31 -21.42 15.05 6.70
C VAL A 31 -22.93 14.79 6.87
N ARG A 32 -23.76 15.79 6.57
CA ARG A 32 -25.23 15.70 6.63
C ARG A 32 -25.87 15.13 5.37
N ARG A 33 -25.11 14.98 4.27
CA ARG A 33 -25.60 14.33 3.06
C ARG A 33 -25.83 12.84 3.31
N GLN A 34 -26.71 12.23 2.53
CA GLN A 34 -26.92 10.80 2.57
C GLN A 34 -25.76 10.10 1.87
N TRP A 35 -24.89 9.48 2.65
CA TRP A 35 -23.82 8.62 2.17
C TRP A 35 -24.34 7.19 2.03
N PHE A 36 -23.74 6.46 1.12
CA PHE A 36 -23.97 5.04 0.93
C PHE A 36 -22.65 4.30 0.69
N GLU A 37 -22.69 3.02 1.00
CA GLU A 37 -21.66 2.05 0.70
C GLU A 37 -22.09 1.20 -0.49
N ALA A 38 -21.19 0.97 -1.45
CA ALA A 38 -21.32 -0.02 -2.51
C ALA A 38 -20.08 -0.93 -2.46
N ARG A 39 -20.27 -2.23 -2.66
CA ARG A 39 -19.17 -3.20 -2.64
C ARG A 39 -19.05 -3.90 -3.97
N THR A 40 -17.81 -4.09 -4.39
CA THR A 40 -17.45 -4.91 -5.54
C THR A 40 -16.54 -6.06 -5.09
N ALA A 41 -15.96 -6.80 -6.03
CA ALA A 41 -15.03 -7.88 -5.69
C ALA A 41 -13.74 -7.38 -5.02
N HIS A 42 -13.25 -6.18 -5.41
CA HIS A 42 -11.97 -5.65 -4.96
C HIS A 42 -12.07 -4.35 -4.15
N PHE A 43 -13.23 -3.68 -4.14
CA PHE A 43 -13.36 -2.33 -3.59
C PHE A 43 -14.58 -2.17 -2.67
N ASN A 44 -14.37 -1.44 -1.56
CA ASN A 44 -15.44 -0.88 -0.73
C ASN A 44 -15.55 0.61 -1.07
N ILE A 45 -16.68 1.04 -1.65
CA ILE A 45 -16.85 2.40 -2.18
C ILE A 45 -17.85 3.16 -1.31
N TYR A 46 -17.45 4.30 -0.79
CA TYR A 46 -18.27 5.22 -0.01
C TYR A 46 -18.50 6.51 -0.79
N SER A 47 -19.75 6.96 -0.89
CA SER A 47 -20.09 8.16 -1.64
C SER A 47 -21.41 8.80 -1.16
N CYS A 48 -21.52 10.12 -1.37
CA CYS A 48 -22.78 10.85 -1.35
C CYS A 48 -23.12 11.45 -2.73
N GLY A 49 -22.46 10.97 -3.78
CA GLY A 49 -22.73 11.35 -5.17
C GLY A 49 -23.85 10.56 -5.81
N ALA A 50 -24.12 10.84 -7.09
CA ALA A 50 -25.12 10.09 -7.85
C ALA A 50 -24.72 8.60 -7.99
N PRO A 51 -25.58 7.64 -7.66
CA PRO A 51 -25.25 6.21 -7.73
C PRO A 51 -24.70 5.77 -9.09
N GLN A 52 -25.25 6.30 -10.19
CA GLN A 52 -24.81 5.98 -11.56
C GLN A 52 -23.35 6.36 -11.81
N SER A 53 -22.91 7.51 -11.30
CA SER A 53 -21.51 7.95 -11.41
C SER A 53 -20.59 7.03 -10.60
N VAL A 54 -21.02 6.62 -9.39
CA VAL A 54 -20.30 5.68 -8.54
C VAL A 54 -20.19 4.31 -9.22
N PHE A 55 -21.28 3.80 -9.80
CA PHE A 55 -21.26 2.51 -10.51
C PHE A 55 -20.36 2.53 -11.74
N LYS A 56 -20.26 3.68 -12.43
CA LYS A 56 -19.31 3.86 -13.53
C LYS A 56 -17.86 3.74 -13.05
N VAL A 57 -17.50 4.43 -11.96
CA VAL A 57 -16.15 4.34 -11.36
C VAL A 57 -15.87 2.94 -10.86
N ALA A 58 -16.81 2.30 -10.16
CA ALA A 58 -16.70 0.91 -9.74
C ALA A 58 -16.42 -0.03 -10.92
N GLY A 59 -17.14 0.16 -12.03
CA GLY A 59 -16.93 -0.59 -13.27
C GLY A 59 -15.53 -0.38 -13.85
N GLN A 60 -15.05 0.86 -13.92
CA GLN A 60 -13.71 1.16 -14.41
C GLN A 60 -12.62 0.51 -13.56
N LEU A 61 -12.76 0.53 -12.23
CA LEU A 61 -11.83 -0.11 -11.31
C LEU A 61 -11.80 -1.63 -11.46
N GLU A 62 -12.97 -2.28 -11.53
CA GLU A 62 -13.05 -3.73 -11.74
C GLU A 62 -12.56 -4.16 -13.13
N GLN A 63 -12.85 -3.38 -14.17
CA GLN A 63 -12.31 -3.61 -15.52
C GLN A 63 -10.79 -3.49 -15.55
N PHE A 64 -10.22 -2.55 -14.77
CA PHE A 64 -8.79 -2.44 -14.61
C PHE A 64 -8.19 -3.69 -13.92
N CYS A 65 -8.80 -4.16 -12.83
CA CYS A 65 -8.36 -5.39 -12.13
C CYS A 65 -8.35 -6.60 -13.06
N GLU A 66 -9.41 -6.78 -13.84
CA GLU A 66 -9.50 -7.85 -14.80
C GLU A 66 -8.44 -7.72 -15.92
N GLY A 67 -8.30 -6.51 -16.46
CA GLY A 67 -7.29 -6.22 -17.49
C GLY A 67 -5.86 -6.46 -16.98
N TYR A 68 -5.57 -6.05 -15.75
CA TYR A 68 -4.28 -6.36 -15.10
C TYR A 68 -4.09 -7.87 -14.99
N SER A 69 -5.10 -8.58 -14.50
CA SER A 69 -5.02 -10.05 -14.30
C SER A 69 -4.77 -10.80 -15.61
N ILE A 70 -5.43 -10.40 -16.70
CA ILE A 70 -5.21 -10.98 -18.05
C ILE A 70 -3.78 -10.75 -18.51
N LEU A 71 -3.25 -9.55 -18.35
CA LEU A 71 -1.91 -9.18 -18.87
C LEU A 71 -0.77 -9.68 -17.99
N ALA A 72 -0.94 -9.63 -16.68
CA ALA A 72 0.07 -10.06 -15.70
C ALA A 72 0.06 -11.59 -15.48
N GLY A 73 -1.02 -12.28 -15.84
CA GLY A 73 -1.21 -13.70 -15.55
C GLY A 73 -1.36 -14.01 -14.07
N ALA A 74 -1.78 -13.02 -13.27
CA ALA A 74 -1.93 -13.13 -11.82
C ALA A 74 -3.12 -12.28 -11.37
N ALA A 75 -3.86 -12.75 -10.37
CA ALA A 75 -5.01 -12.01 -9.83
C ALA A 75 -4.60 -10.63 -9.27
N ALA A 76 -5.42 -9.63 -9.52
CA ALA A 76 -5.28 -8.28 -8.98
C ALA A 76 -5.72 -8.23 -7.51
N VAL A 77 -5.02 -8.92 -6.62
CA VAL A 77 -5.34 -8.98 -5.19
C VAL A 77 -4.53 -7.93 -4.46
N ALA A 78 -5.23 -6.96 -3.87
CA ALA A 78 -4.64 -5.98 -2.96
C ALA A 78 -4.75 -6.45 -1.51
N SER A 79 -3.68 -6.29 -0.75
CA SER A 79 -3.69 -6.46 0.70
C SER A 79 -2.87 -5.30 1.27
N PRO A 80 -3.39 -4.55 2.22
CA PRO A 80 -4.75 -4.59 2.77
C PRO A 80 -5.85 -4.20 1.75
N PRO A 81 -7.15 -4.30 2.11
CA PRO A 81 -8.28 -3.96 1.25
C PRO A 81 -8.22 -2.54 0.70
N VAL A 82 -8.93 -2.29 -0.41
CA VAL A 82 -8.99 -0.96 -1.02
C VAL A 82 -10.36 -0.32 -0.76
N VAL A 83 -10.32 0.83 -0.12
CA VAL A 83 -11.46 1.71 0.11
C VAL A 83 -11.43 2.84 -0.91
N VAL A 84 -12.60 3.21 -1.44
CA VAL A 84 -12.77 4.35 -2.36
C VAL A 84 -13.70 5.36 -1.73
N MET A 85 -13.21 6.58 -1.50
CA MET A 85 -14.01 7.73 -1.11
C MET A 85 -14.32 8.57 -2.35
N ALA A 86 -15.56 8.52 -2.84
CA ALA A 86 -15.97 9.18 -4.07
C ALA A 86 -16.86 10.39 -3.77
N PHE A 87 -16.31 11.59 -3.97
CA PHE A 87 -16.98 12.86 -3.71
C PHE A 87 -17.77 13.34 -4.94
N PRO A 88 -18.94 13.98 -4.78
CA PRO A 88 -19.77 14.41 -5.91
C PRO A 88 -19.05 15.32 -6.91
N ASP A 89 -18.23 16.22 -6.39
CA ASP A 89 -17.55 17.26 -7.15
C ASP A 89 -16.23 17.66 -6.47
N HIS A 90 -15.45 18.50 -7.13
CA HIS A 90 -14.15 18.95 -6.63
C HIS A 90 -14.27 19.84 -5.38
N GLU A 91 -15.29 20.66 -5.27
CA GLU A 91 -15.50 21.51 -4.09
C GLU A 91 -15.81 20.68 -2.85
N SER A 92 -16.57 19.60 -3.00
CA SER A 92 -16.85 18.63 -1.93
C SER A 92 -15.59 17.83 -1.53
N LEU A 93 -14.69 17.58 -2.49
CA LEU A 93 -13.43 16.88 -2.25
C LEU A 93 -12.39 17.76 -1.55
N LYS A 94 -12.36 19.06 -1.88
CA LYS A 94 -11.30 19.99 -1.47
C LYS A 94 -10.95 20.00 0.02
N PRO A 95 -11.89 19.91 1.00
CA PRO A 95 -11.58 19.82 2.41
C PRO A 95 -10.80 18.55 2.80
N PHE A 96 -10.88 17.52 1.98
CA PHE A 96 -10.29 16.20 2.18
C PHE A 96 -9.04 15.95 1.33
N LEU A 97 -8.48 16.98 0.73
CA LEU A 97 -7.20 16.92 0.03
C LEU A 97 -6.03 17.12 0.98
N PRO A 98 -4.89 16.43 0.74
CA PRO A 98 -3.65 16.71 1.45
C PRO A 98 -3.25 18.17 1.31
N LEU A 99 -2.63 18.73 2.37
CA LEU A 99 -2.16 20.11 2.33
C LEU A 99 -0.74 20.18 1.74
N TYR A 100 -0.56 21.10 0.79
CA TYR A 100 0.75 21.47 0.26
C TYR A 100 0.99 22.97 0.56
N ASN A 101 2.05 23.27 1.30
CA ASN A 101 2.32 24.65 1.79
C ASN A 101 1.10 25.26 2.51
N GLY A 102 0.37 24.47 3.29
CA GLY A 102 -0.81 24.92 4.03
C GLY A 102 -2.07 25.15 3.19
N GLN A 103 -2.04 24.81 1.90
CA GLN A 103 -3.21 24.89 1.00
C GLN A 103 -3.59 23.49 0.49
N PRO A 104 -4.87 23.19 0.26
CA PRO A 104 -5.28 21.95 -0.37
C PRO A 104 -4.57 21.76 -1.71
N ALA A 105 -4.01 20.57 -1.93
CA ALA A 105 -3.39 20.20 -3.19
C ALA A 105 -4.42 20.29 -4.34
N ASN A 106 -4.00 20.70 -5.53
CA ASN A 106 -4.90 20.76 -6.69
C ASN A 106 -4.97 19.38 -7.37
N LEU A 107 -5.68 18.44 -6.74
CA LEU A 107 -5.81 17.05 -7.19
C LEU A 107 -7.27 16.70 -7.42
N ALA A 108 -7.58 16.05 -8.53
CA ALA A 108 -8.92 15.48 -8.80
C ALA A 108 -9.07 14.08 -8.18
N ALA A 109 -7.96 13.40 -7.93
CA ALA A 109 -7.88 12.12 -7.25
C ALA A 109 -6.50 11.95 -6.63
N PHE A 110 -6.40 11.11 -5.59
CA PHE A 110 -5.14 10.64 -5.04
C PHE A 110 -5.30 9.24 -4.46
N PHE A 111 -4.17 8.60 -4.25
CA PHE A 111 -4.07 7.30 -3.61
C PHE A 111 -3.23 7.41 -2.34
N GLN A 112 -3.62 6.70 -1.29
CA GLN A 112 -2.87 6.63 -0.06
C GLN A 112 -2.71 5.19 0.39
N HIS A 113 -1.47 4.76 0.57
CA HIS A 113 -1.16 3.48 1.17
C HIS A 113 -1.42 3.52 2.68
N GLY A 114 -2.06 2.48 3.20
CA GLY A 114 -2.26 2.28 4.63
C GLY A 114 -1.84 0.89 5.06
N THR A 115 -1.64 0.70 6.35
CA THR A 115 -1.33 -0.61 6.93
C THR A 115 -2.56 -1.49 7.10
N ASP A 116 -3.72 -0.88 7.25
CA ASP A 116 -5.02 -1.49 7.49
C ASP A 116 -5.94 -1.51 6.26
N GLU A 117 -5.94 -0.43 5.50
CA GLU A 117 -6.62 -0.29 4.22
C GLU A 117 -5.88 0.67 3.30
N ASN A 118 -5.97 0.45 1.99
CA ASN A 118 -5.51 1.39 0.99
C ASN A 118 -6.66 2.29 0.59
N LEU A 119 -6.39 3.56 0.35
CA LEU A 119 -7.43 4.56 0.12
C LEU A 119 -7.28 5.21 -1.25
N ILE A 120 -8.34 5.17 -2.03
CA ILE A 120 -8.52 5.96 -3.25
C ILE A 120 -9.52 7.06 -2.93
N VAL A 121 -9.12 8.30 -3.11
CA VAL A 121 -10.01 9.45 -2.93
C VAL A 121 -10.14 10.17 -4.26
N LEU A 122 -11.37 10.43 -4.70
CA LEU A 122 -11.60 11.04 -6.00
C LEU A 122 -12.88 11.88 -6.07
N SER A 123 -12.88 12.82 -7.02
CA SER A 123 -14.08 13.56 -7.43
C SER A 123 -14.77 12.83 -8.57
N LEU A 124 -16.10 12.72 -8.50
CA LEU A 124 -16.93 12.16 -9.57
C LEU A 124 -17.19 13.16 -10.71
N ALA A 125 -16.72 14.41 -10.58
CA ALA A 125 -16.91 15.45 -11.59
C ALA A 125 -16.15 15.16 -12.89
N GLY A 126 -16.71 15.62 -14.01
CA GLY A 126 -16.16 15.47 -15.36
C GLY A 126 -17.22 14.95 -16.33
N GLU A 127 -17.21 15.44 -17.56
CA GLU A 127 -18.19 15.01 -18.60
C GLU A 127 -18.10 13.50 -18.88
N ASN A 128 -16.89 12.93 -18.81
CA ASN A 128 -16.62 11.51 -19.01
C ASN A 128 -16.36 10.75 -17.69
N GLY A 129 -16.55 11.40 -16.54
CA GLY A 129 -16.15 10.92 -15.22
C GLY A 129 -14.73 11.36 -14.85
N PRO A 130 -14.21 10.91 -13.69
CA PRO A 130 -12.87 11.26 -13.24
C PRO A 130 -11.79 10.76 -14.20
N ASP A 131 -10.67 11.49 -14.25
CA ASP A 131 -9.44 10.97 -14.84
C ASP A 131 -8.87 9.88 -13.92
N MET A 132 -8.94 8.64 -14.37
CA MET A 132 -8.50 7.47 -13.61
C MET A 132 -7.00 7.17 -13.77
N SER A 133 -6.27 7.94 -14.60
CA SER A 133 -4.87 7.63 -14.90
C SER A 133 -3.99 7.61 -13.65
N VAL A 134 -4.14 8.59 -12.77
CA VAL A 134 -3.43 8.63 -11.48
C VAL A 134 -3.82 7.46 -10.59
N VAL A 135 -5.11 7.12 -10.53
CA VAL A 135 -5.61 6.00 -9.73
C VAL A 135 -5.02 4.68 -10.24
N PHE A 136 -5.02 4.46 -11.56
CA PHE A 136 -4.47 3.23 -12.16
C PHE A 136 -2.95 3.15 -11.99
N HIS A 137 -2.24 4.28 -12.07
CA HIS A 137 -0.81 4.34 -11.80
C HIS A 137 -0.50 3.87 -10.36
N GLU A 138 -1.12 4.49 -9.36
CA GLU A 138 -0.90 4.16 -7.96
C GLU A 138 -1.36 2.75 -7.61
N TYR A 139 -2.51 2.35 -8.13
CA TYR A 139 -3.02 1.01 -7.89
C TYR A 139 -2.10 -0.06 -8.52
N THR A 140 -1.43 0.27 -9.63
CA THR A 140 -0.40 -0.60 -10.20
C THR A 140 0.78 -0.78 -9.24
N HIS A 141 1.25 0.29 -8.58
CA HIS A 141 2.29 0.15 -7.55
C HIS A 141 1.85 -0.79 -6.42
N LEU A 142 0.61 -0.67 -5.95
CA LEU A 142 0.07 -1.58 -4.95
C LEU A 142 0.08 -3.04 -5.43
N LEU A 143 -0.35 -3.31 -6.66
CA LEU A 143 -0.36 -4.66 -7.22
C LEU A 143 1.05 -5.22 -7.46
N LEU A 144 2.03 -4.35 -7.71
CA LEU A 144 3.44 -4.71 -7.89
C LEU A 144 4.22 -4.83 -6.57
N ARG A 145 3.65 -4.46 -5.42
CA ARG A 145 4.35 -4.35 -4.13
C ARG A 145 5.18 -5.59 -3.76
N ARG A 146 4.70 -6.80 -4.10
CA ARG A 146 5.46 -8.04 -3.90
C ARG A 146 6.79 -8.11 -4.66
N ASN A 147 6.96 -7.24 -5.67
CA ASN A 147 8.19 -7.14 -6.46
C ASN A 147 9.07 -5.94 -6.04
N ASP A 148 8.68 -5.16 -5.06
CA ASP A 148 9.30 -3.87 -4.72
C ASP A 148 10.80 -3.92 -4.45
N ARG A 149 11.29 -5.02 -3.88
CA ARG A 149 12.70 -5.23 -3.61
C ARG A 149 13.49 -5.80 -4.76
N ILE A 150 12.78 -6.43 -5.70
CA ILE A 150 13.38 -7.22 -6.77
C ILE A 150 13.50 -6.38 -8.03
N TRP A 151 12.51 -5.51 -8.28
CA TRP A 151 12.46 -4.72 -9.49
C TRP A 151 13.17 -3.38 -9.34
N PRO A 152 13.99 -2.96 -10.34
CA PRO A 152 14.57 -1.63 -10.36
C PRO A 152 13.48 -0.57 -10.48
N LEU A 153 13.77 0.64 -9.96
CA LEU A 153 12.78 1.72 -9.86
C LEU A 153 12.18 2.09 -11.23
N TRP A 154 13.01 2.19 -12.28
CA TRP A 154 12.53 2.48 -13.62
C TRP A 154 11.48 1.48 -14.14
N LEU A 155 11.61 0.20 -13.76
CA LEU A 155 10.65 -0.81 -14.18
C LEU A 155 9.32 -0.68 -13.45
N LYS A 156 9.35 -0.35 -12.16
CA LYS A 156 8.15 -0.10 -11.37
C LYS A 156 7.38 1.09 -11.92
N GLU A 157 8.07 2.22 -12.10
CA GLU A 157 7.48 3.42 -12.68
C GLU A 157 6.99 3.19 -14.11
N GLY A 158 7.81 2.57 -14.95
CA GLY A 158 7.42 2.27 -16.33
C GLY A 158 6.19 1.36 -16.44
N MET A 159 6.03 0.38 -15.55
CA MET A 159 4.82 -0.46 -15.49
C MET A 159 3.61 0.35 -15.00
N ALA A 160 3.78 1.20 -13.98
CA ALA A 160 2.71 2.07 -13.52
C ALA A 160 2.25 3.03 -14.62
N GLU A 161 3.19 3.62 -15.38
CA GLU A 161 2.89 4.45 -16.55
C GLU A 161 2.19 3.67 -17.68
N ILE A 162 2.56 2.42 -17.93
CA ILE A 162 1.89 1.55 -18.92
C ILE A 162 0.42 1.36 -18.55
N TYR A 163 0.16 1.01 -17.28
CA TYR A 163 -1.20 0.74 -16.80
C TYR A 163 -2.00 2.02 -16.54
N SER A 164 -1.36 3.18 -16.30
CA SER A 164 -2.05 4.48 -16.16
C SER A 164 -2.89 4.82 -17.39
N THR A 165 -2.50 4.31 -18.55
CA THR A 165 -3.18 4.52 -19.84
C THR A 165 -4.34 3.55 -20.09
N PHE A 166 -4.72 2.73 -19.10
CA PHE A 166 -5.81 1.76 -19.27
C PHE A 166 -7.11 2.44 -19.67
N GLN A 167 -7.71 1.96 -20.73
CA GLN A 167 -9.02 2.43 -21.20
C GLN A 167 -9.81 1.29 -21.84
N THR A 168 -11.12 1.42 -21.85
CA THR A 168 -12.02 0.44 -22.45
C THR A 168 -12.87 1.06 -23.54
N THR A 169 -13.12 0.28 -24.61
CA THR A 169 -14.04 0.64 -25.69
C THR A 169 -14.84 -0.62 -26.07
N GLY A 170 -16.13 -0.63 -25.74
CA GLY A 170 -16.93 -1.86 -25.85
C GLY A 170 -16.31 -2.98 -25.04
N TYR A 171 -16.13 -4.15 -25.63
CA TYR A 171 -15.52 -5.33 -25.00
C TYR A 171 -13.98 -5.34 -25.06
N ASN A 172 -13.36 -4.31 -25.59
CA ASN A 172 -11.92 -4.24 -25.70
C ASN A 172 -11.34 -3.29 -24.65
N ALA A 173 -10.20 -3.67 -24.11
CA ALA A 173 -9.35 -2.82 -23.30
C ALA A 173 -8.02 -2.56 -23.99
N ALA A 174 -7.39 -1.46 -23.67
CA ALA A 174 -6.05 -1.11 -24.14
C ALA A 174 -5.20 -0.53 -23.02
N VAL A 175 -3.89 -0.80 -23.06
CA VAL A 175 -2.86 -0.24 -22.21
C VAL A 175 -1.64 0.14 -23.04
N ALA A 176 -0.63 0.72 -22.42
CA ALA A 176 0.61 1.14 -23.07
C ALA A 176 0.38 2.15 -24.21
N LEU A 177 -0.61 3.00 -24.04
CA LEU A 177 -0.91 4.05 -25.01
C LEU A 177 0.10 5.21 -24.87
N PRO A 178 0.23 6.06 -25.91
CA PRO A 178 1.07 7.25 -25.84
C PRO A 178 0.64 8.19 -24.72
N ILE A 179 1.62 8.69 -23.97
CA ILE A 179 1.44 9.73 -22.95
C ILE A 179 2.00 11.03 -23.50
N GLU A 180 1.13 11.93 -23.93
CA GLU A 180 1.51 13.18 -24.61
C GLU A 180 2.49 14.07 -23.82
N PRO A 181 2.37 14.26 -22.49
CA PRO A 181 3.39 14.97 -21.71
C PRO A 181 4.76 14.32 -21.79
N HIS A 182 4.85 12.98 -21.72
CA HIS A 182 6.12 12.27 -21.84
C HIS A 182 6.73 12.41 -23.23
N LEU A 183 5.93 12.28 -24.28
CA LEU A 183 6.41 12.45 -25.66
C LEU A 183 6.98 13.87 -25.90
N ARG A 184 6.31 14.89 -25.36
CA ARG A 184 6.80 16.28 -25.45
C ARG A 184 8.14 16.44 -24.72
N LEU A 185 8.27 15.87 -23.52
CA LEU A 185 9.51 15.93 -22.75
C LEU A 185 10.64 15.19 -23.45
N LEU A 186 10.39 13.97 -23.94
CA LEU A 186 11.36 13.14 -24.69
C LEU A 186 11.82 13.78 -26.00
N ALA A 187 11.03 14.70 -26.57
CA ALA A 187 11.42 15.49 -27.74
C ALA A 187 12.28 16.71 -27.42
N GLN A 188 12.29 17.18 -26.18
CA GLN A 188 12.97 18.39 -25.72
C GLN A 188 14.24 18.10 -24.92
N GLU A 189 14.23 17.04 -24.13
CA GLU A 189 15.28 16.68 -23.21
C GLU A 189 16.12 15.49 -23.72
N PRO A 190 17.42 15.46 -23.46
CA PRO A 190 18.25 14.32 -23.79
C PRO A 190 17.87 13.12 -22.92
N LEU A 191 17.81 11.93 -23.53
CA LEU A 191 17.63 10.68 -22.80
C LEU A 191 18.83 10.42 -21.88
N LEU A 192 18.54 9.91 -20.69
CA LEU A 192 19.57 9.35 -19.80
C LEU A 192 20.23 8.14 -20.48
N PRO A 193 21.53 7.94 -20.31
CA PRO A 193 22.13 6.64 -20.64
C PRO A 193 21.42 5.53 -19.85
N LEU A 194 21.12 4.38 -20.49
CA LEU A 194 20.40 3.29 -19.80
C LEU A 194 21.12 2.84 -18.52
N ALA A 195 22.45 2.92 -18.47
CA ALA A 195 23.20 2.62 -17.25
C ALA A 195 22.84 3.57 -16.09
N GLU A 196 22.59 4.83 -16.37
CA GLU A 196 22.14 5.82 -15.38
C GLU A 196 20.67 5.59 -15.02
N LEU A 197 19.80 5.33 -15.99
CA LEU A 197 18.39 4.99 -15.74
C LEU A 197 18.26 3.79 -14.78
N PHE A 198 19.08 2.75 -14.97
CA PHE A 198 19.10 1.57 -14.11
C PHE A 198 19.66 1.85 -12.70
N ALA A 199 20.46 2.89 -12.55
CA ALA A 199 21.09 3.29 -11.28
C ALA A 199 20.22 4.26 -10.46
N VAL A 200 19.11 4.78 -11.00
CA VAL A 200 18.23 5.71 -10.29
C VAL A 200 17.62 5.02 -9.07
N THR A 201 17.69 5.69 -7.93
CA THR A 201 17.10 5.33 -6.66
C THR A 201 16.18 6.44 -6.16
N HIS A 202 15.43 6.20 -5.08
CA HIS A 202 14.56 7.22 -4.47
C HIS A 202 15.33 8.48 -4.02
N ASP A 203 16.63 8.37 -3.73
CA ASP A 203 17.47 9.49 -3.32
C ASP A 203 18.15 10.21 -4.51
N SER A 204 17.91 9.75 -5.72
CA SER A 204 18.55 10.33 -6.93
C SER A 204 17.92 11.67 -7.29
N PRO A 205 18.72 12.68 -7.70
CA PRO A 205 18.20 13.99 -8.11
C PRO A 205 17.20 13.92 -9.28
N ASN A 206 17.33 12.90 -10.13
CA ASN A 206 16.46 12.67 -11.29
C ASN A 206 15.10 12.02 -10.90
N TYR A 207 14.96 11.55 -9.65
CA TYR A 207 13.71 11.02 -9.14
C TYR A 207 12.92 12.10 -8.42
N ASN A 208 11.74 12.41 -8.90
CA ASN A 208 10.83 13.36 -8.28
C ASN A 208 9.42 12.78 -8.20
N GLU A 209 9.15 12.07 -7.11
CA GLU A 209 7.86 11.41 -6.87
C GLU A 209 6.67 12.38 -6.90
N ARG A 210 6.89 13.65 -6.53
CA ARG A 210 5.82 14.65 -6.40
C ARG A 210 5.30 15.14 -7.75
N ASP A 211 6.21 15.39 -8.69
CA ASP A 211 5.83 16.00 -9.98
C ASP A 211 5.66 14.98 -11.11
N ARG A 212 6.29 13.81 -11.03
CA ARG A 212 6.27 12.75 -12.06
C ARG A 212 6.43 13.27 -13.49
N GLN A 213 7.04 14.44 -13.63
CA GLN A 213 7.19 15.16 -14.89
C GLN A 213 8.63 15.16 -15.40
N GLY A 214 9.50 14.43 -14.72
CA GLY A 214 10.92 14.37 -15.07
C GLY A 214 11.22 13.36 -16.19
N ILE A 215 12.39 13.54 -16.80
CA ILE A 215 12.89 12.66 -17.86
C ILE A 215 12.94 11.19 -17.41
N PHE A 216 13.19 10.92 -16.13
CA PHE A 216 13.19 9.58 -15.57
C PHE A 216 11.86 8.83 -15.79
N TYR A 217 10.72 9.47 -15.51
CA TYR A 217 9.39 8.86 -15.72
C TYR A 217 9.08 8.66 -17.20
N ALA A 218 9.37 9.67 -18.01
CA ALA A 218 9.15 9.60 -19.46
C ALA A 218 9.99 8.49 -20.10
N GLU A 219 11.24 8.33 -19.67
CA GLU A 219 12.13 7.31 -20.21
C GLU A 219 11.84 5.93 -19.64
N SER A 220 11.40 5.82 -18.37
CA SER A 220 10.89 4.58 -17.78
C SER A 220 9.66 4.06 -18.54
N TRP A 221 8.72 4.97 -18.87
CA TRP A 221 7.60 4.66 -19.76
C TRP A 221 8.11 4.23 -21.14
N LEU A 222 9.00 4.97 -21.78
CA LEU A 222 9.49 4.67 -23.12
C LEU A 222 10.16 3.30 -23.21
N LEU A 223 11.05 2.98 -22.27
CA LEU A 223 11.74 1.69 -22.23
C LEU A 223 10.74 0.53 -22.00
N THR A 224 9.82 0.70 -21.06
CA THR A 224 8.81 -0.31 -20.77
C THR A 224 7.85 -0.49 -21.96
N GLN A 225 7.41 0.59 -22.57
CA GLN A 225 6.55 0.58 -23.75
C GLN A 225 7.25 -0.09 -24.95
N PHE A 226 8.52 0.20 -25.18
CA PHE A 226 9.36 -0.42 -26.21
C PHE A 226 9.46 -1.95 -26.02
N LEU A 227 9.62 -2.42 -24.79
CA LEU A 227 9.74 -3.85 -24.47
C LEU A 227 8.38 -4.56 -24.48
N PHE A 228 7.33 -3.89 -24.02
CA PHE A 228 6.01 -4.49 -23.80
C PHE A 228 5.11 -4.42 -25.05
N ALA A 229 5.16 -3.33 -25.79
CA ALA A 229 4.27 -3.01 -26.91
C ALA A 229 4.99 -2.69 -28.23
N GLY A 230 6.32 -2.62 -28.25
CA GLY A 230 7.10 -2.33 -29.45
C GLY A 230 6.94 -3.40 -30.56
N ASP A 231 7.34 -3.04 -31.79
CA ASP A 231 7.12 -3.85 -32.99
C ASP A 231 7.82 -5.22 -33.00
N ASN A 232 8.73 -5.49 -32.08
CA ASN A 232 9.41 -6.79 -31.99
C ASN A 232 8.65 -7.76 -31.08
N PRO A 233 7.94 -8.78 -31.64
CA PRO A 233 7.14 -9.72 -30.85
C PRO A 233 7.99 -10.52 -29.84
N ASN A 234 9.30 -10.67 -30.08
CA ASN A 234 10.18 -11.38 -29.17
C ASN A 234 10.48 -10.56 -27.89
N PHE A 235 10.31 -9.23 -27.90
CA PHE A 235 10.61 -8.42 -26.71
C PHE A 235 9.67 -8.72 -25.57
N ARG A 236 8.39 -8.94 -25.82
CA ARG A 236 7.42 -9.30 -24.77
C ARG A 236 7.79 -10.62 -24.05
N ALA A 237 8.18 -11.64 -24.82
CA ALA A 237 8.65 -12.90 -24.25
C ALA A 237 9.96 -12.72 -23.46
N ARG A 238 10.89 -11.90 -23.96
CA ARG A 238 12.16 -11.56 -23.31
C ARG A 238 11.95 -10.70 -22.08
N PHE A 239 10.97 -9.81 -22.07
CA PHE A 239 10.56 -9.05 -20.90
C PHE A 239 10.10 -9.98 -19.76
N GLY A 240 9.31 -11.01 -20.07
CA GLY A 240 8.95 -12.06 -19.10
C GLY A 240 10.17 -12.81 -18.55
N GLN A 241 11.16 -13.11 -19.41
CA GLN A 241 12.42 -13.72 -18.96
C GLN A 241 13.22 -12.80 -18.05
N PHE A 242 13.26 -11.49 -18.34
CA PHE A 242 13.91 -10.49 -17.49
C PHE A 242 13.31 -10.47 -16.09
N THR A 243 11.98 -10.36 -15.99
CA THR A 243 11.30 -10.36 -14.67
C THR A 243 11.49 -11.68 -13.90
N THR A 244 11.57 -12.81 -14.61
CA THR A 244 11.86 -14.12 -14.00
C THR A 244 13.29 -14.16 -13.43
N ARG A 245 14.29 -13.63 -14.15
CA ARG A 245 15.68 -13.54 -13.70
C ARG A 245 15.82 -12.62 -12.49
N LEU A 246 15.11 -11.49 -12.48
CA LEU A 246 15.06 -10.61 -11.30
C LEU A 246 14.55 -11.37 -10.07
N ARG A 247 13.46 -12.15 -10.20
CA ARG A 247 12.93 -12.96 -9.10
C ARG A 247 13.90 -14.04 -8.64
N ALA A 248 14.78 -14.52 -9.52
CA ALA A 248 15.84 -15.44 -9.17
C ALA A 248 17.06 -14.76 -8.49
N GLY A 249 17.00 -13.43 -8.26
CA GLY A 249 18.04 -12.68 -7.57
C GLY A 249 19.19 -12.22 -8.48
N GLU A 250 19.05 -12.32 -9.80
CA GLU A 250 20.08 -11.84 -10.73
C GLU A 250 20.09 -10.29 -10.72
N PRO A 251 21.28 -9.63 -10.64
CA PRO A 251 21.38 -8.17 -10.65
C PRO A 251 20.67 -7.55 -11.87
N PRO A 252 19.96 -6.40 -11.72
CA PRO A 252 19.05 -5.89 -12.75
C PRO A 252 19.66 -5.70 -14.13
N VAL A 253 20.87 -5.13 -14.24
CA VAL A 253 21.59 -4.95 -15.53
C VAL A 253 21.94 -6.29 -16.14
N THR A 254 22.43 -7.24 -15.35
CA THR A 254 22.80 -8.58 -15.80
C THR A 254 21.57 -9.37 -16.26
N ALA A 255 20.50 -9.35 -15.45
CA ALA A 255 19.22 -9.99 -15.79
C ALA A 255 18.66 -9.46 -17.10
N PHE A 256 18.73 -8.14 -17.29
CA PHE A 256 18.23 -7.46 -18.50
C PHE A 256 19.03 -7.84 -19.74
N THR A 257 20.35 -7.71 -19.70
CA THR A 257 21.23 -8.01 -20.85
C THR A 257 21.20 -9.51 -21.20
N ASN A 258 21.17 -10.39 -20.21
CA ASN A 258 21.03 -11.83 -20.43
C ASN A 258 19.67 -12.20 -21.04
N ALA A 259 18.57 -11.63 -20.55
CA ALA A 259 17.24 -11.88 -21.09
C ALA A 259 17.12 -11.41 -22.54
N LEU A 260 17.65 -10.22 -22.85
CA LEU A 260 17.58 -9.65 -24.20
C LEU A 260 18.66 -10.22 -25.14
N GLY A 261 19.69 -10.88 -24.61
CA GLY A 261 20.81 -11.42 -25.39
C GLY A 261 21.63 -10.34 -26.08
N THR A 262 21.78 -9.14 -25.44
CA THR A 262 22.46 -7.98 -26.01
C THR A 262 22.94 -7.02 -24.92
N THR A 263 23.61 -5.92 -25.30
CA THR A 263 24.16 -4.94 -24.37
C THR A 263 23.29 -3.68 -24.25
N LEU A 264 23.42 -2.94 -23.15
CA LEU A 264 22.66 -1.69 -22.93
C LEU A 264 22.83 -0.68 -24.08
N PRO A 265 24.05 -0.41 -24.64
CA PRO A 265 24.20 0.51 -25.76
C PRO A 265 23.44 0.12 -27.03
N ILE A 266 23.30 -1.19 -27.30
CA ILE A 266 22.54 -1.67 -28.45
C ILE A 266 21.05 -1.45 -28.23
N ILE A 267 20.54 -1.73 -27.04
CA ILE A 267 19.14 -1.46 -26.67
C ILE A 267 18.86 0.05 -26.69
N GLU A 268 19.73 0.87 -26.14
CA GLU A 268 19.60 2.33 -26.16
C GLU A 268 19.48 2.86 -27.59
N LYS A 269 20.34 2.39 -28.50
CA LYS A 269 20.25 2.74 -29.91
C LYS A 269 18.93 2.30 -30.56
N ALA A 270 18.43 1.13 -30.21
CA ALA A 270 17.15 0.64 -30.71
C ALA A 270 15.98 1.46 -30.14
N MET A 271 15.99 1.79 -28.87
CA MET A 271 15.00 2.63 -28.20
C MET A 271 14.96 4.05 -28.78
N ARG A 272 16.14 4.69 -29.02
CA ARG A 272 16.23 5.99 -29.69
C ARG A 272 15.64 5.96 -31.09
N ARG A 273 15.86 4.87 -31.85
CA ARG A 273 15.25 4.69 -33.17
C ARG A 273 13.73 4.53 -33.05
N TYR A 274 13.26 3.76 -32.08
CA TYR A 274 11.84 3.59 -31.81
C TYR A 274 11.15 4.91 -31.48
N LEU A 275 11.76 5.72 -30.61
CA LEU A 275 11.29 7.07 -30.29
C LEU A 275 11.21 7.96 -31.55
N ALA A 276 12.25 7.95 -32.38
CA ALA A 276 12.30 8.72 -33.62
C ALA A 276 11.25 8.31 -34.66
N GLN A 277 10.79 7.04 -34.65
CA GLN A 277 9.72 6.58 -35.54
C GLN A 277 8.35 7.15 -35.13
N GLY A 278 8.14 7.49 -33.86
CA GLY A 278 6.90 8.10 -33.35
C GLY A 278 5.66 7.22 -33.47
N GLN A 279 5.83 5.90 -33.65
CA GLN A 279 4.72 4.96 -33.85
C GLN A 279 4.48 4.11 -32.59
N PHE A 280 3.91 4.74 -31.59
CA PHE A 280 3.58 4.07 -30.34
C PHE A 280 2.23 3.37 -30.43
N ARG A 281 2.22 2.04 -30.37
CA ARG A 281 1.01 1.24 -30.38
C ARG A 281 0.70 0.74 -28.99
N GLY A 282 -0.58 0.83 -28.58
CA GLY A 282 -1.05 0.18 -27.37
C GLY A 282 -1.18 -1.33 -27.53
N VAL A 283 -1.31 -2.03 -26.43
CA VAL A 283 -1.69 -3.45 -26.36
C VAL A 283 -3.18 -3.53 -26.11
N SER A 284 -3.92 -4.08 -27.09
CA SER A 284 -5.38 -4.27 -26.99
C SER A 284 -5.70 -5.74 -26.72
N PHE A 285 -6.72 -5.97 -25.91
CA PHE A 285 -7.21 -7.29 -25.53
C PHE A 285 -8.70 -7.24 -25.20
N ALA A 286 -9.37 -8.39 -25.21
CA ALA A 286 -10.79 -8.49 -24.86
C ALA A 286 -10.97 -8.67 -23.37
N LEU A 287 -11.98 -8.03 -22.80
CA LEU A 287 -12.48 -8.26 -21.45
C LEU A 287 -13.68 -9.21 -21.48
N PRO A 288 -13.89 -10.05 -20.45
CA PRO A 288 -15.07 -10.88 -20.31
C PRO A 288 -16.36 -10.05 -20.26
N GLU A 289 -17.45 -10.57 -20.83
CA GLU A 289 -18.74 -9.86 -20.89
C GLU A 289 -19.30 -9.49 -19.50
N ASN A 290 -19.12 -10.34 -18.51
CA ASN A 290 -19.64 -10.15 -17.16
C ASN A 290 -18.99 -8.94 -16.43
N ILE A 291 -17.79 -8.47 -16.86
CA ILE A 291 -17.11 -7.33 -16.26
C ILE A 291 -17.47 -5.99 -16.95
N MET A 292 -18.20 -6.05 -18.06
CA MET A 292 -18.51 -4.86 -18.88
C MET A 292 -19.69 -4.01 -18.39
N SER A 293 -20.51 -4.53 -17.46
CA SER A 293 -21.74 -3.85 -17.06
C SER A 293 -21.92 -3.77 -15.56
N PHE A 294 -21.57 -2.60 -15.00
CA PHE A 294 -21.92 -2.21 -13.63
C PHE A 294 -23.13 -1.27 -13.65
N LYS A 295 -24.30 -1.78 -14.07
CA LYS A 295 -25.54 -0.96 -14.18
C LYS A 295 -26.19 -0.70 -12.82
N ALA A 296 -26.01 -1.63 -11.88
CA ALA A 296 -26.50 -1.50 -10.52
C ALA A 296 -25.64 -2.34 -9.58
N LEU A 297 -25.25 -1.74 -8.45
CA LEU A 297 -24.65 -2.42 -7.32
C LEU A 297 -25.61 -2.36 -6.15
N ALA A 298 -25.59 -3.37 -5.30
CA ALA A 298 -26.27 -3.28 -4.02
C ALA A 298 -25.62 -2.17 -3.19
N THR A 299 -26.45 -1.25 -2.69
CA THR A 299 -26.00 -0.15 -1.85
C THR A 299 -26.62 -0.23 -0.46
N ARG A 300 -25.87 0.16 0.54
CA ARG A 300 -26.31 0.33 1.92
C ARG A 300 -26.18 1.80 2.32
N SER A 301 -27.26 2.41 2.79
CA SER A 301 -27.18 3.73 3.37
C SER A 301 -26.33 3.73 4.63
N LEU A 302 -25.46 4.71 4.79
CA LEU A 302 -24.72 4.92 6.02
C LEU A 302 -25.56 5.66 7.04
N THR A 303 -25.37 5.31 8.30
CA THR A 303 -25.88 6.09 9.42
C THR A 303 -25.10 7.39 9.60
N PRO A 304 -25.67 8.41 10.26
CA PRO A 304 -24.91 9.64 10.52
C PRO A 304 -23.60 9.42 11.26
N VAL A 305 -23.53 8.48 12.20
CA VAL A 305 -22.29 8.19 12.93
C VAL A 305 -21.22 7.57 12.02
N GLU A 306 -21.62 6.74 11.06
CA GLU A 306 -20.72 6.20 10.05
C GLU A 306 -20.18 7.29 9.11
N ASN A 307 -21.02 8.28 8.74
CA ASN A 307 -20.56 9.44 7.95
C ASN A 307 -19.46 10.21 8.68
N TYR A 308 -19.70 10.55 9.95
CA TYR A 308 -18.70 11.24 10.77
C TYR A 308 -17.41 10.43 10.90
N PHE A 309 -17.54 9.14 11.15
CA PHE A 309 -16.37 8.26 11.27
C PHE A 309 -15.56 8.21 9.98
N ARG A 310 -16.20 7.94 8.83
CA ARG A 310 -15.50 7.80 7.54
C ARG A 310 -14.80 9.09 7.09
N LEU A 311 -15.47 10.24 7.26
CA LEU A 311 -14.87 11.54 6.94
C LEU A 311 -13.77 11.92 7.93
N GLY A 312 -13.94 11.59 9.21
CA GLY A 312 -12.91 11.79 10.23
C GLY A 312 -11.68 10.90 10.00
N ASP A 313 -11.89 9.66 9.58
CA ASP A 313 -10.80 8.73 9.24
C ASP A 313 -10.01 9.20 8.03
N GLU A 314 -10.71 9.70 6.99
CA GLU A 314 -10.06 10.33 5.85
C GLU A 314 -9.16 11.50 6.26
N LEU A 315 -9.68 12.40 7.10
CA LEU A 315 -8.91 13.54 7.62
C LEU A 315 -7.70 13.11 8.47
N LEU A 316 -7.88 12.05 9.27
CA LEU A 316 -6.79 11.45 10.06
C LEU A 316 -5.66 10.94 9.15
N ARG A 317 -6.01 10.27 8.05
CA ARG A 317 -5.06 9.68 7.11
C ARG A 317 -4.23 10.72 6.36
N ILE A 318 -4.82 11.89 6.07
CA ILE A 318 -4.12 13.03 5.45
C ILE A 318 -3.50 13.99 6.48
N ASP A 319 -3.33 13.55 7.72
CA ASP A 319 -2.68 14.28 8.83
C ASP A 319 -3.40 15.59 9.26
N ARG A 320 -4.73 15.66 9.01
CA ARG A 320 -5.60 16.74 9.47
C ARG A 320 -6.18 16.43 10.86
N LEU A 321 -5.29 16.21 11.85
CA LEU A 321 -5.60 15.59 13.14
C LEU A 321 -6.65 16.37 13.94
N ASP A 322 -6.56 17.70 13.99
CA ASP A 322 -7.48 18.53 14.77
C ASP A 322 -8.90 18.52 14.17
N THR A 323 -8.99 18.52 12.84
CA THR A 323 -10.27 18.41 12.17
C THR A 323 -10.85 17.01 12.33
N ALA A 324 -10.05 15.96 12.20
CA ALA A 324 -10.46 14.57 12.45
C ALA A 324 -11.03 14.39 13.87
N GLU A 325 -10.41 15.03 14.88
CA GLU A 325 -10.91 14.99 16.26
C GLU A 325 -12.32 15.57 16.37
N ILE A 326 -12.60 16.69 15.71
CA ILE A 326 -13.95 17.30 15.71
C ILE A 326 -14.97 16.28 15.20
N TYR A 327 -14.69 15.61 14.08
CA TYR A 327 -15.58 14.60 13.52
C TYR A 327 -15.81 13.43 14.47
N PHE A 328 -14.76 12.88 15.07
CA PHE A 328 -14.89 11.77 16.01
C PHE A 328 -15.61 12.17 17.30
N ARG A 329 -15.38 13.38 17.83
CA ARG A 329 -16.10 13.91 19.00
C ARG A 329 -17.58 14.15 18.70
N ASP A 330 -17.92 14.64 17.52
CA ASP A 330 -19.30 14.81 17.11
C ASP A 330 -20.00 13.47 16.89
N ALA A 331 -19.32 12.47 16.32
CA ALA A 331 -19.79 11.08 16.28
C ALA A 331 -20.06 10.51 17.68
N GLN A 332 -19.18 10.80 18.64
CA GLN A 332 -19.31 10.38 20.05
C GLN A 332 -20.55 11.00 20.71
N LYS A 333 -20.79 12.29 20.49
CA LYS A 333 -22.01 12.97 21.01
C LYS A 333 -23.27 12.38 20.40
N LEU A 334 -23.23 12.06 19.11
CA LEU A 334 -24.37 11.53 18.37
C LEU A 334 -24.72 10.10 18.79
N ALA A 335 -23.72 9.25 18.99
CA ALA A 335 -23.89 7.85 19.33
C ALA A 335 -22.85 7.37 20.37
N PRO A 336 -23.02 7.74 21.65
CA PRO A 336 -22.02 7.47 22.70
C PRO A 336 -21.82 5.98 23.01
N ALA A 337 -22.71 5.11 22.57
CA ALA A 337 -22.59 3.65 22.70
C ALA A 337 -22.12 2.97 21.40
N SER A 338 -21.82 3.73 20.35
CA SER A 338 -21.23 3.17 19.11
C SER A 338 -19.71 2.96 19.31
N PRO A 339 -19.11 1.87 18.79
CA PRO A 339 -17.66 1.68 18.80
C PRO A 339 -16.91 2.70 17.93
N LEU A 340 -17.52 3.14 16.80
CA LEU A 340 -16.84 3.93 15.75
C LEU A 340 -16.14 5.20 16.24
N PRO A 341 -16.76 6.09 17.07
CA PRO A 341 -16.06 7.26 17.54
C PRO A 341 -14.85 6.93 18.42
N TYR A 342 -14.91 5.84 19.17
CA TYR A 342 -13.79 5.41 20.02
C TYR A 342 -12.68 4.75 19.20
N GLU A 343 -13.00 4.06 18.11
CA GLU A 343 -12.02 3.60 17.12
C GLU A 343 -11.26 4.80 16.53
N GLY A 344 -11.98 5.80 16.04
CA GLY A 344 -11.37 7.01 15.47
C GLY A 344 -10.52 7.79 16.48
N LEU A 345 -11.00 7.97 17.72
CA LEU A 345 -10.24 8.65 18.79
C LEU A 345 -9.02 7.83 19.23
N GLY A 346 -9.11 6.50 19.23
CA GLY A 346 -7.98 5.62 19.50
C GLY A 346 -6.88 5.72 18.44
N LEU A 347 -7.26 5.70 17.15
CA LEU A 347 -6.35 5.92 16.03
C LEU A 347 -5.70 7.31 16.08
N LEU A 348 -6.49 8.35 16.40
CA LEU A 348 -6.00 9.71 16.57
C LEU A 348 -4.98 9.81 17.72
N ALA A 349 -5.24 9.16 18.85
CA ALA A 349 -4.33 9.15 20.00
C ALA A 349 -3.01 8.43 19.66
N ILE A 350 -3.06 7.31 18.90
CA ILE A 350 -1.84 6.66 18.37
C ILE A 350 -1.06 7.63 17.49
N ARG A 351 -1.76 8.34 16.60
CA ARG A 351 -1.13 9.29 15.69
C ARG A 351 -0.48 10.48 16.41
N ARG A 352 -1.01 10.87 17.55
CA ARG A 352 -0.47 11.90 18.44
C ARG A 352 0.54 11.37 19.47
N GLU A 353 0.93 10.10 19.38
CA GLU A 353 1.84 9.45 20.34
C GLU A 353 1.36 9.52 21.79
N GLN A 354 0.05 9.34 22.00
CA GLN A 354 -0.62 9.38 23.32
C GLN A 354 -1.08 7.96 23.73
N PRO A 355 -0.19 7.07 24.17
CA PRO A 355 -0.49 5.65 24.35
C PRO A 355 -1.57 5.37 25.42
N ASP A 356 -1.63 6.16 26.50
CA ASP A 356 -2.64 5.96 27.55
C ASP A 356 -4.06 6.31 27.03
N GLU A 357 -4.17 7.41 26.27
CA GLU A 357 -5.44 7.79 25.66
C GLU A 357 -5.84 6.77 24.57
N ALA A 358 -4.88 6.32 23.75
CA ALA A 358 -5.11 5.30 22.75
C ALA A 358 -5.68 4.04 23.38
N LEU A 359 -5.05 3.52 24.42
CA LEU A 359 -5.51 2.35 25.15
C LEU A 359 -6.92 2.54 25.71
N GLN A 360 -7.21 3.69 26.34
CA GLN A 360 -8.52 3.99 26.91
C GLN A 360 -9.62 4.02 25.83
N GLN A 361 -9.37 4.67 24.68
CA GLN A 361 -10.36 4.78 23.62
C GLN A 361 -10.57 3.42 22.92
N LEU A 362 -9.50 2.69 22.60
CA LEU A 362 -9.59 1.36 22.01
C LEU A 362 -10.29 0.35 22.92
N GLN A 363 -10.04 0.42 24.25
CA GLN A 363 -10.77 -0.39 25.22
C GLN A 363 -12.28 -0.14 25.14
N ARG A 364 -12.71 1.12 25.03
CA ARG A 364 -14.13 1.44 24.85
C ARG A 364 -14.68 0.91 23.53
N ALA A 365 -13.91 1.01 22.45
CA ALA A 365 -14.31 0.48 21.15
C ALA A 365 -14.61 -1.03 21.25
N VAL A 366 -13.70 -1.83 21.83
CA VAL A 366 -13.91 -3.28 21.98
C VAL A 366 -15.02 -3.63 22.97
N GLN A 367 -15.21 -2.83 24.04
CA GLN A 367 -16.33 -2.98 24.97
C GLN A 367 -17.70 -2.71 24.31
N PHE A 368 -17.76 -1.80 23.35
CA PHE A 368 -18.97 -1.56 22.52
C PHE A 368 -19.06 -2.48 21.30
N HIS A 369 -18.34 -3.60 21.32
CA HIS A 369 -18.38 -4.64 20.28
C HIS A 369 -17.97 -4.13 18.90
N SER A 370 -16.78 -3.50 18.83
CA SER A 370 -16.18 -3.12 17.55
C SER A 370 -16.19 -4.28 16.56
N GLY A 371 -16.55 -3.98 15.30
CA GLY A 371 -16.37 -4.87 14.17
C GLY A 371 -15.08 -4.64 13.40
N SER A 372 -14.17 -3.81 13.93
CA SER A 372 -12.90 -3.47 13.29
C SER A 372 -11.79 -4.41 13.75
N PHE A 373 -11.21 -5.17 12.81
CA PHE A 373 -10.01 -5.98 13.11
C PHE A 373 -8.87 -5.10 13.66
N LEU A 374 -8.76 -3.88 13.13
CA LEU A 374 -7.71 -2.94 13.53
C LEU A 374 -7.87 -2.49 14.98
N ALA A 375 -9.11 -2.21 15.43
CA ALA A 375 -9.36 -1.83 16.83
C ALA A 375 -8.96 -2.96 17.80
N HIS A 376 -9.29 -4.21 17.48
CA HIS A 376 -8.89 -5.38 18.27
C HIS A 376 -7.37 -5.56 18.28
N TYR A 377 -6.73 -5.47 17.12
CA TYR A 377 -5.26 -5.55 17.01
C TYR A 377 -4.56 -4.45 17.80
N LEU A 378 -4.96 -3.20 17.61
CA LEU A 378 -4.31 -2.05 18.27
C LEU A 378 -4.53 -2.04 19.78
N TYR A 379 -5.70 -2.48 20.24
CA TYR A 379 -5.94 -2.62 21.68
C TYR A 379 -5.01 -3.67 22.28
N ALA A 380 -4.91 -4.84 21.69
CA ALA A 380 -4.00 -5.88 22.10
C ALA A 380 -2.53 -5.42 22.04
N PHE A 381 -2.16 -4.71 20.96
CA PHE A 381 -0.82 -4.19 20.74
C PHE A 381 -0.42 -3.15 21.82
N GLU A 382 -1.27 -2.14 22.09
CA GLU A 382 -0.94 -1.11 23.09
C GLU A 382 -0.90 -1.71 24.51
N GLN A 383 -1.77 -2.67 24.86
CA GLN A 383 -1.66 -3.40 26.11
C GLN A 383 -0.34 -4.17 26.22
N PHE A 384 0.04 -4.90 25.17
CA PHE A 384 1.26 -5.69 25.16
C PHE A 384 2.51 -4.80 25.22
N LYS A 385 2.52 -3.70 24.48
CA LYS A 385 3.60 -2.71 24.46
C LYS A 385 3.80 -2.05 25.81
N GLN A 386 2.72 -1.69 26.52
CA GLN A 386 2.81 -1.11 27.87
C GLN A 386 3.34 -2.10 28.91
N SER A 387 3.27 -3.40 28.63
CA SER A 387 3.85 -4.43 29.50
C SER A 387 5.37 -4.54 29.40
N ALA A 388 6.00 -3.94 28.39
CA ALA A 388 7.43 -3.98 28.20
C ALA A 388 8.17 -3.25 29.32
N ASP A 389 9.29 -3.81 29.76
CA ASP A 389 10.16 -3.19 30.73
C ASP A 389 10.94 -2.00 30.13
N ARG A 390 11.79 -1.35 30.96
CA ARG A 390 12.62 -0.20 30.51
C ARG A 390 13.63 -0.56 29.41
N THR A 391 13.85 -1.84 29.15
CA THR A 391 14.77 -2.33 28.11
C THR A 391 14.01 -2.61 26.80
N GLY A 392 12.67 -2.52 26.81
CA GLY A 392 11.79 -2.87 25.70
C GLY A 392 11.53 -4.38 25.60
N GLU A 393 11.91 -5.18 26.63
CA GLU A 393 11.59 -6.60 26.69
C GLU A 393 10.19 -6.80 27.26
N PRO A 394 9.37 -7.71 26.71
CA PRO A 394 8.07 -8.04 27.25
C PRO A 394 8.21 -8.63 28.66
N ALA A 395 7.63 -7.95 29.66
CA ALA A 395 7.53 -8.52 31.00
C ALA A 395 6.45 -9.60 31.06
N ALA A 396 6.56 -10.50 32.05
CA ALA A 396 5.51 -11.49 32.28
C ALA A 396 4.21 -10.80 32.66
N LEU A 397 3.15 -11.03 31.89
CA LEU A 397 1.83 -10.44 32.09
C LEU A 397 1.04 -11.20 33.17
N PRO A 398 0.18 -10.49 33.95
CA PRO A 398 -0.84 -11.13 34.72
C PRO A 398 -1.74 -12.02 33.81
N LYS A 399 -2.13 -13.19 34.31
CA LYS A 399 -2.90 -14.15 33.50
C LYS A 399 -4.16 -13.54 32.86
N ALA A 400 -4.87 -12.66 33.56
CA ALA A 400 -6.07 -12.00 33.02
C ALA A 400 -5.73 -11.10 31.81
N ALA A 401 -4.66 -10.30 31.91
CA ALA A 401 -4.21 -9.45 30.80
C ALA A 401 -3.72 -10.27 29.60
N ALA A 402 -2.96 -11.34 29.88
CA ALA A 402 -2.50 -12.25 28.82
C ALA A 402 -3.70 -12.91 28.10
N THR A 403 -4.72 -13.34 28.82
CA THR A 403 -5.94 -13.90 28.23
C THR A 403 -6.67 -12.86 27.38
N GLU A 404 -6.82 -11.63 27.86
CA GLU A 404 -7.50 -10.55 27.14
C GLU A 404 -6.77 -10.22 25.82
N ILE A 405 -5.46 -10.06 25.85
CA ILE A 405 -4.64 -9.81 24.64
C ILE A 405 -4.82 -10.95 23.64
N HIS A 406 -4.71 -12.19 24.10
CA HIS A 406 -4.87 -13.38 23.25
C HIS A 406 -6.25 -13.39 22.57
N ASP A 407 -7.32 -13.15 23.32
CA ASP A 407 -8.68 -13.14 22.79
C ASP A 407 -8.92 -12.02 21.78
N GLU A 408 -8.33 -10.83 22.01
CA GLU A 408 -8.43 -9.71 21.08
C GLU A 408 -7.65 -9.98 19.77
N LEU A 409 -6.50 -10.63 19.84
CA LEU A 409 -5.75 -11.06 18.65
C LEU A 409 -6.53 -12.10 17.85
N LEU A 410 -7.19 -13.05 18.52
CA LEU A 410 -8.08 -14.01 17.84
C LEU A 410 -9.26 -13.32 17.15
N LYS A 411 -9.88 -12.31 17.77
CA LYS A 411 -10.96 -11.53 17.15
C LYS A 411 -10.47 -10.77 15.93
N SER A 412 -9.27 -10.15 16.01
CA SER A 412 -8.66 -9.49 14.88
C SER A 412 -8.47 -10.47 13.70
N LEU A 413 -7.89 -11.64 13.94
CA LEU A 413 -7.71 -12.66 12.91
C LEU A 413 -9.02 -13.25 12.38
N ALA A 414 -10.06 -13.36 13.21
CA ALA A 414 -11.39 -13.79 12.76
C ALA A 414 -12.02 -12.79 11.77
N LEU A 415 -11.77 -11.49 11.96
CA LEU A 415 -12.24 -10.41 11.08
C LEU A 415 -11.34 -10.21 9.84
N MET A 416 -10.03 -10.36 9.99
CA MET A 416 -9.05 -10.19 8.91
C MET A 416 -7.95 -11.28 9.00
N PRO A 417 -8.19 -12.48 8.44
CA PRO A 417 -7.27 -13.62 8.56
C PRO A 417 -5.88 -13.41 7.92
N ASN A 418 -5.76 -12.46 7.00
CA ASN A 418 -4.53 -12.19 6.27
C ASN A 418 -3.87 -10.85 6.70
N PHE A 419 -4.08 -10.41 7.94
CA PHE A 419 -3.45 -9.20 8.44
C PHE A 419 -2.09 -9.55 9.08
N GLY A 420 -1.00 -9.27 8.36
CA GLY A 420 0.38 -9.61 8.75
C GLY A 420 0.77 -9.11 10.14
N PRO A 421 0.46 -7.83 10.51
CA PRO A 421 0.78 -7.32 11.85
C PRO A 421 0.14 -8.10 13.01
N THR A 422 -1.09 -8.61 12.84
CA THR A 422 -1.70 -9.45 13.90
C THR A 422 -0.97 -10.78 14.03
N HIS A 423 -0.56 -11.39 12.91
CA HIS A 423 0.21 -12.62 12.95
C HIS A 423 1.58 -12.41 13.59
N GLU A 424 2.29 -11.33 13.27
CA GLU A 424 3.57 -11.01 13.93
C GLU A 424 3.38 -10.86 15.44
N LEU A 425 2.45 -10.01 15.86
CA LEU A 425 2.19 -9.77 17.28
C LEU A 425 1.79 -11.04 18.01
N PHE A 426 0.95 -11.88 17.40
CA PHE A 426 0.53 -13.13 17.97
C PHE A 426 1.73 -14.11 18.13
N GLY A 427 2.57 -14.21 17.10
CA GLY A 427 3.78 -15.03 17.20
C GLY A 427 4.72 -14.59 18.33
N ILE A 428 4.96 -13.28 18.46
CA ILE A 428 5.76 -12.73 19.55
C ILE A 428 5.10 -12.97 20.92
N PHE A 429 3.80 -12.81 21.01
CA PHE A 429 3.02 -13.07 22.24
C PHE A 429 3.13 -14.55 22.66
N GLU A 430 2.96 -15.48 21.73
CA GLU A 430 3.07 -16.93 22.03
C GLU A 430 4.47 -17.33 22.47
N LEU A 431 5.51 -16.72 21.93
CA LEU A 431 6.90 -16.97 22.36
C LEU A 431 7.15 -16.45 23.79
N THR A 432 6.66 -15.24 24.09
CA THR A 432 7.06 -14.51 25.30
C THR A 432 6.15 -14.75 26.50
N GLN A 433 4.85 -14.99 26.28
CA GLN A 433 3.85 -15.10 27.32
C GLN A 433 3.28 -16.51 27.48
N ALA A 434 2.91 -17.17 26.39
CA ALA A 434 2.29 -18.48 26.41
C ALA A 434 3.30 -19.63 26.28
N HIS A 435 4.54 -19.35 25.86
CA HIS A 435 5.62 -20.33 25.63
C HIS A 435 5.22 -21.47 24.69
N GLN A 436 4.51 -21.12 23.58
CA GLN A 436 4.08 -22.05 22.55
C GLN A 436 4.88 -21.86 21.25
N PRO A 437 6.13 -22.36 21.17
CA PRO A 437 7.03 -22.07 20.04
C PRO A 437 6.49 -22.55 18.70
N ALA A 438 5.80 -23.69 18.65
CA ALA A 438 5.24 -24.19 17.39
C ALA A 438 4.13 -23.30 16.82
N LEU A 439 3.28 -22.73 17.68
CA LEU A 439 2.23 -21.81 17.27
C LEU A 439 2.84 -20.45 16.87
N ALA A 440 3.82 -20.00 17.63
CA ALA A 440 4.58 -18.79 17.31
C ALA A 440 5.24 -18.87 15.94
N ALA A 441 5.94 -19.96 15.64
CA ALA A 441 6.57 -20.20 14.35
C ALA A 441 5.55 -20.13 13.20
N ALA A 442 4.39 -20.78 13.35
CA ALA A 442 3.35 -20.76 12.33
C ALA A 442 2.83 -19.35 12.04
N HIS A 443 2.61 -18.53 13.07
CA HIS A 443 2.17 -17.14 12.90
C HIS A 443 3.26 -16.26 12.28
N LEU A 444 4.50 -16.36 12.71
CA LEU A 444 5.63 -15.59 12.15
C LEU A 444 5.91 -15.97 10.69
N GLU A 445 5.81 -17.27 10.37
CA GLU A 445 5.93 -17.74 9.00
C GLU A 445 4.83 -17.16 8.11
N LEU A 446 3.58 -17.15 8.58
CA LEU A 446 2.47 -16.58 7.84
C LEU A 446 2.60 -15.06 7.67
N ALA A 447 3.05 -14.32 8.69
CA ALA A 447 3.34 -12.89 8.57
C ALA A 447 4.37 -12.62 7.46
N ALA A 448 5.49 -13.37 7.45
CA ALA A 448 6.53 -13.25 6.44
C ALA A 448 6.07 -13.66 5.03
N GLN A 449 5.11 -14.59 4.92
CA GLN A 449 4.51 -14.98 3.63
C GLN A 449 3.52 -13.95 3.11
N LEU A 450 2.75 -13.30 4.01
CA LEU A 450 1.77 -12.27 3.65
C LEU A 450 2.46 -10.99 3.15
N GLU A 451 3.54 -10.59 3.81
CA GLU A 451 4.29 -9.39 3.52
C GLU A 451 5.80 -9.68 3.40
N PRO A 452 6.24 -10.39 2.35
CA PRO A 452 7.66 -10.78 2.18
C PRO A 452 8.60 -9.57 2.00
N GLU A 453 8.07 -8.41 1.65
CA GLU A 453 8.78 -7.14 1.63
C GLU A 453 9.04 -6.58 3.03
N ASN A 454 8.30 -6.99 4.06
CA ASN A 454 8.52 -6.58 5.44
C ASN A 454 9.63 -7.43 6.09
N LEU A 455 10.87 -6.93 6.01
CA LEU A 455 12.04 -7.65 6.52
C LEU A 455 12.06 -7.80 8.06
N TYR A 456 11.23 -7.04 8.77
CA TYR A 456 11.09 -7.23 10.23
C TYR A 456 10.41 -8.56 10.53
N TYR A 457 9.39 -8.96 9.76
CA TYR A 457 8.76 -10.26 9.88
C TYR A 457 9.71 -11.40 9.54
N VAL A 458 10.52 -11.20 8.49
CA VAL A 458 11.56 -12.16 8.09
C VAL A 458 12.61 -12.32 9.20
N LEU A 459 12.99 -11.21 9.85
CA LEU A 459 13.93 -11.27 10.97
C LEU A 459 13.33 -11.96 12.20
N ALA A 460 12.09 -11.64 12.57
CA ALA A 460 11.39 -12.26 13.68
C ALA A 460 11.26 -13.79 13.50
N LEU A 461 10.93 -14.21 12.27
CA LEU A 461 10.92 -15.65 11.92
C LEU A 461 12.31 -16.30 12.04
N ALA A 462 13.36 -15.63 11.57
CA ALA A 462 14.72 -16.15 11.68
C ALA A 462 15.20 -16.26 13.15
N GLU A 463 14.83 -15.30 13.98
CA GLU A 463 15.11 -15.30 15.42
C GLU A 463 14.41 -16.47 16.10
N GLU A 464 13.13 -16.72 15.81
CA GLU A 464 12.38 -17.88 16.30
C GLU A 464 13.03 -19.20 15.87
N GLN A 465 13.31 -19.35 14.56
CA GLN A 465 13.94 -20.56 14.02
C GLN A 465 15.30 -20.86 14.69
N ALA A 466 16.09 -19.81 14.98
CA ALA A 466 17.37 -19.96 15.68
C ALA A 466 17.18 -20.42 17.14
N GLU A 467 16.14 -19.93 17.84
CA GLU A 467 15.82 -20.39 19.19
C GLU A 467 15.31 -21.83 19.23
N ALA A 468 14.50 -22.21 18.25
CA ALA A 468 14.07 -23.57 18.03
C ALA A 468 15.25 -24.49 17.61
N LYS A 469 16.49 -23.96 17.50
CA LYS A 469 17.70 -24.63 17.01
C LYS A 469 17.58 -25.17 15.59
N ASN A 470 16.64 -24.63 14.80
CA ASN A 470 16.52 -24.91 13.37
C ASN A 470 17.48 -24.00 12.58
N PHE A 471 18.78 -24.17 12.82
CA PHE A 471 19.82 -23.29 12.27
C PHE A 471 19.87 -23.27 10.74
N ALA A 472 19.50 -24.36 10.09
CA ALA A 472 19.47 -24.44 8.64
C ALA A 472 18.35 -23.54 8.07
N ALA A 473 17.15 -23.59 8.64
CA ALA A 473 16.06 -22.72 8.25
C ALA A 473 16.39 -21.25 8.55
N ALA A 474 16.90 -20.94 9.75
CA ALA A 474 17.28 -19.59 10.15
C ALA A 474 18.30 -18.96 9.18
N ARG A 475 19.33 -19.69 8.74
CA ARG A 475 20.29 -19.19 7.73
C ARG A 475 19.61 -18.86 6.41
N ASN A 476 18.74 -19.73 5.93
CA ASN A 476 18.01 -19.50 4.68
C ASN A 476 17.10 -18.27 4.79
N THR A 477 16.39 -18.13 5.90
CA THR A 477 15.51 -17.00 6.17
C THR A 477 16.28 -15.68 6.29
N LEU A 478 17.53 -15.69 6.80
CA LEU A 478 18.38 -14.51 6.91
C LEU A 478 18.94 -14.02 5.56
N THR A 479 18.98 -14.85 4.53
CA THR A 479 19.62 -14.52 3.24
C THR A 479 19.17 -13.17 2.65
N PRO A 480 17.86 -12.85 2.55
CA PRO A 480 17.42 -11.56 1.99
C PRO A 480 17.80 -10.36 2.87
N LEU A 481 18.05 -10.57 4.16
CA LEU A 481 18.42 -9.52 5.11
C LEU A 481 19.90 -9.10 5.00
N LEU A 482 20.73 -9.90 4.34
CA LEU A 482 22.16 -9.66 4.21
C LEU A 482 22.53 -8.90 2.92
N LEU A 483 21.54 -8.53 2.11
CA LEU A 483 21.75 -7.82 0.86
C LEU A 483 22.21 -6.37 1.11
N PRO A 484 23.05 -5.77 0.22
CA PRO A 484 23.60 -4.42 0.42
C PRO A 484 22.55 -3.31 0.48
N ASN A 485 21.39 -3.51 -0.15
CA ASN A 485 20.27 -2.56 -0.20
C ASN A 485 19.33 -2.64 1.01
N VAL A 486 19.62 -3.50 1.99
CA VAL A 486 18.86 -3.60 3.25
C VAL A 486 19.33 -2.50 4.21
N GLU A 487 18.40 -1.92 4.96
CA GLU A 487 18.68 -0.94 6.02
C GLU A 487 19.79 -1.45 6.94
N GLU A 488 20.81 -0.61 7.18
CA GLU A 488 22.03 -0.99 7.93
C GLU A 488 21.72 -1.60 9.30
N LYS A 489 20.75 -1.03 10.02
CA LYS A 489 20.35 -1.51 11.35
C LYS A 489 19.80 -2.94 11.30
N LEU A 490 18.96 -3.22 10.31
CA LEU A 490 18.34 -4.52 10.14
C LEU A 490 19.39 -5.56 9.69
N ARG A 491 20.24 -5.19 8.74
CA ARG A 491 21.35 -6.01 8.27
C ARG A 491 22.32 -6.35 9.41
N THR A 492 22.69 -5.37 10.25
CA THR A 492 23.56 -5.58 11.41
C THR A 492 22.95 -6.59 12.39
N ARG A 493 21.63 -6.55 12.63
CA ARG A 493 20.94 -7.56 13.46
C ARG A 493 21.00 -8.94 12.84
N ALA A 494 20.73 -9.04 11.53
CA ALA A 494 20.80 -10.30 10.80
C ALA A 494 22.21 -10.91 10.83
N GLU A 495 23.24 -10.12 10.60
CA GLU A 495 24.65 -10.55 10.70
C GLU A 495 25.02 -11.00 12.10
N LYS A 496 24.51 -10.32 13.13
CA LYS A 496 24.73 -10.71 14.52
C LYS A 496 24.10 -12.07 14.81
N LEU A 497 22.86 -12.27 14.38
CA LEU A 497 22.16 -13.55 14.55
C LEU A 497 22.89 -14.68 13.81
N LEU A 498 23.33 -14.42 12.57
CA LEU A 498 24.09 -15.40 11.78
C LEU A 498 25.37 -15.83 12.51
N ARG A 499 26.15 -14.88 13.05
CA ARG A 499 27.35 -15.19 13.87
C ARG A 499 27.03 -16.04 15.11
N GLN A 500 25.90 -15.79 15.77
CA GLN A 500 25.48 -16.59 16.94
C GLN A 500 25.12 -18.03 16.52
N ILE A 501 24.45 -18.21 15.38
CA ILE A 501 24.12 -19.50 14.81
C ILE A 501 25.41 -20.29 14.48
N ASP A 502 26.42 -19.60 13.89
CA ASP A 502 27.69 -20.22 13.50
C ASP A 502 28.56 -20.64 14.71
N GLN A 503 28.43 -19.95 15.84
CA GLN A 503 29.10 -20.28 17.09
C GLN A 503 28.42 -21.42 17.88
N SER A 504 27.15 -21.70 17.54
CA SER A 504 26.33 -22.71 18.24
C SER A 504 26.32 -24.06 17.55
N ASN A 505 26.97 -24.19 16.41
CA ASN A 505 27.27 -25.43 15.68
C ASN A 505 28.72 -25.86 15.91
#